data_c5112f599eabc4a7d0cc15457b4a3ecd
#
_entry.id   c5112f599eabc4a7d0cc15457b4a3ecd
#
_cell.length_a   1.000
_cell.length_b   1.000
_cell.length_c   1.000
_cell.angle_alpha   90.00
_cell.angle_beta   90.00
_cell.angle_gamma   90.00
#
_symmetry.space_group_name_H-M   'P 1'
#
loop_
_entity.id
_entity.type
_entity.pdbx_description
1 polymer ?
#
loop_
_entity_poly.entity_id
_entity_poly.type
_entity_poly.pdbx_seq_one_letter_code
_entity_poly.pdbx_strand_id
1 'polypeptide(L)'
;MKKLLLLLFMFTGFNVFGQLTEDFEGSVVPALPTGWTRFDNGIGTLRNWETATTAAVVLNGTKSAVIQREDVTDGTFAMDWLVSPQVTVPSNPQLRFRTKTIGAGIQGGTFDIKISKLSATNPADFTTLVSYDEATLTATANVPEEKVIDLSTTTYPSGTLIYIAFVYTNDFGESRWVIDNVNLVQKCSTPIGPLLTALESTSSAQLSWGNPGGITQWDIQVCPFADTFGGTSTINYTGVLTNPFIATGLQSNTLYKFQVRSVCSNGFPSEWFGPRSFQTASFGDTCAGPIVVGTLPYQTVDNTGNYLDSNDVAQPLACSATAINYMQGNDVFYSFTPTFTGNIAINLSPTTVSSSIHVYNVCPGSPGATC
;
A
#
# COMPACT_ATOMS: atom_id res chain seq x y z
N MET A 1 -46.39 -4.16 50.12
CA MET A 1 -45.01 -4.69 50.20
C MET A 1 -44.46 -4.82 48.80
N LYS A 2 -43.66 -3.84 48.32
CA LYS A 2 -43.01 -3.85 47.01
C LYS A 2 -41.69 -4.60 47.17
N LYS A 3 -41.53 -5.75 46.48
CA LYS A 3 -40.28 -6.49 46.42
C LYS A 3 -39.34 -5.79 45.43
N LEU A 4 -38.26 -5.23 45.93
CA LEU A 4 -37.15 -4.66 45.13
C LEU A 4 -36.28 -5.82 44.64
N LEU A 5 -36.29 -6.07 43.32
CA LEU A 5 -35.44 -7.06 42.69
C LEU A 5 -34.07 -6.40 42.40
N LEU A 6 -33.06 -6.76 43.20
CA LEU A 6 -31.70 -6.30 43.01
C LEU A 6 -31.04 -7.16 41.93
N LEU A 7 -30.89 -6.60 40.69
CA LEU A 7 -30.16 -7.24 39.58
C LEU A 7 -28.66 -7.03 39.81
N LEU A 8 -27.98 -8.07 40.27
CA LEU A 8 -26.52 -8.09 40.41
C LEU A 8 -25.91 -8.28 39.01
N PHE A 9 -25.46 -7.21 38.38
CA PHE A 9 -24.64 -7.29 37.17
C PHE A 9 -23.24 -7.82 37.57
N MET A 10 -22.97 -9.10 37.34
CA MET A 10 -21.61 -9.61 37.31
C MET A 10 -20.94 -9.05 36.07
N PHE A 11 -20.13 -8.01 36.25
CA PHE A 11 -19.11 -7.65 35.26
C PHE A 11 -18.04 -8.76 35.28
N THR A 12 -18.18 -9.74 34.38
CA THR A 12 -17.05 -10.55 33.99
C THR A 12 -16.13 -9.63 33.17
N GLY A 13 -15.08 -9.12 33.80
CA GLY A 13 -14.03 -8.42 33.09
C GLY A 13 -13.41 -9.38 32.05
N PHE A 14 -13.84 -9.22 30.80
CA PHE A 14 -13.06 -9.76 29.70
C PHE A 14 -11.74 -8.99 29.71
N ASN A 15 -10.66 -9.65 30.14
CA ASN A 15 -9.33 -9.19 29.80
C ASN A 15 -9.22 -9.26 28.28
N VAL A 16 -9.55 -8.17 27.60
CA VAL A 16 -9.20 -7.97 26.21
C VAL A 16 -7.69 -7.77 26.21
N PHE A 17 -6.94 -8.86 26.08
CA PHE A 17 -5.53 -8.77 25.74
C PHE A 17 -5.47 -8.10 24.38
N GLY A 18 -5.16 -6.80 24.37
CA GLY A 18 -5.05 -6.00 23.16
C GLY A 18 -3.92 -6.48 22.24
N GLN A 19 -3.97 -6.09 21.00
CA GLN A 19 -2.81 -6.12 20.13
C GLN A 19 -1.69 -5.31 20.81
N LEU A 20 -0.44 -5.80 20.74
CA LEU A 20 0.69 -5.01 21.22
C LEU A 20 0.80 -3.75 20.34
N THR A 21 0.74 -2.61 20.98
CA THR A 21 1.04 -1.30 20.37
C THR A 21 1.77 -0.49 21.43
N GLU A 22 3.05 -0.28 21.23
CA GLU A 22 3.92 0.42 22.21
C GLU A 22 4.80 1.43 21.48
N ASP A 23 4.64 2.69 21.84
CA ASP A 23 5.42 3.83 21.35
C ASP A 23 6.32 4.47 22.41
N PHE A 24 6.37 3.86 23.60
CA PHE A 24 7.13 4.28 24.77
C PHE A 24 6.79 5.69 25.31
N GLU A 25 5.86 6.41 24.69
CA GLU A 25 5.50 7.78 25.07
C GLU A 25 4.84 7.85 26.47
N GLY A 26 4.13 6.78 26.87
CA GLY A 26 3.48 6.68 28.17
C GLY A 26 4.43 6.44 29.34
N SER A 27 5.72 6.17 29.12
CA SER A 27 6.69 5.87 30.16
C SER A 27 7.19 7.10 30.93
N VAL A 28 7.67 6.90 32.14
CA VAL A 28 8.40 7.91 32.93
C VAL A 28 9.89 7.56 32.87
N VAL A 29 10.65 8.32 32.10
CA VAL A 29 12.10 8.09 31.90
C VAL A 29 12.85 8.03 33.24
N PRO A 30 13.71 7.03 33.46
CA PRO A 30 14.17 5.97 32.54
C PRO A 30 13.35 4.67 32.61
N ALA A 31 12.20 4.68 33.30
CA ALA A 31 11.40 3.46 33.50
C ALA A 31 10.75 2.97 32.21
N LEU A 32 10.60 1.65 32.08
CA LEU A 32 9.84 1.03 31.00
C LEU A 32 8.34 1.22 31.21
N PRO A 33 7.53 1.11 30.13
CA PRO A 33 6.07 1.12 30.23
C PRO A 33 5.55 -0.04 31.08
N THR A 34 4.36 0.13 31.63
CA THR A 34 3.72 -0.90 32.47
C THR A 34 3.59 -2.24 31.74
N GLY A 35 4.02 -3.31 32.39
CA GLY A 35 3.95 -4.67 31.88
C GLY A 35 5.18 -5.09 31.09
N TRP A 36 6.03 -4.19 30.66
CA TRP A 36 7.34 -4.52 30.11
C TRP A 36 8.29 -4.91 31.22
N THR A 37 9.10 -5.93 30.97
CA THR A 37 10.12 -6.42 31.90
C THR A 37 11.50 -6.36 31.27
N ARG A 38 12.52 -6.22 32.10
CA ARG A 38 13.93 -6.29 31.72
C ARG A 38 14.70 -7.14 32.66
N PHE A 39 15.71 -7.85 32.20
CA PHE A 39 16.68 -8.61 32.98
C PHE A 39 17.92 -8.83 32.10
N ASP A 40 19.00 -9.28 32.77
CA ASP A 40 20.29 -9.63 32.17
C ASP A 40 20.66 -11.07 32.50
N ASN A 41 21.81 -11.56 31.98
CA ASN A 41 22.35 -12.88 32.26
C ASN A 41 23.34 -12.90 33.45
N GLY A 42 23.42 -11.81 34.20
CA GLY A 42 24.35 -11.65 35.31
C GLY A 42 25.78 -11.26 34.92
N ILE A 43 25.97 -10.96 33.62
CA ILE A 43 27.24 -10.45 33.07
C ILE A 43 26.95 -9.06 32.48
N GLY A 44 27.74 -8.04 32.87
CA GLY A 44 27.49 -6.69 32.40
C GLY A 44 26.21 -6.08 33.01
N THR A 45 26.17 -5.96 34.33
CA THR A 45 24.96 -5.52 35.05
C THR A 45 24.83 -4.01 35.20
N LEU A 46 25.73 -3.23 34.59
CA LEU A 46 25.76 -1.77 34.71
C LEU A 46 24.76 -1.10 33.76
N ARG A 47 24.44 -1.74 32.65
CA ARG A 47 23.50 -1.26 31.63
C ARG A 47 22.27 -2.15 31.60
N ASN A 48 21.16 -1.55 31.38
CA ASN A 48 19.87 -2.22 31.20
C ASN A 48 19.01 -1.45 30.24
N TRP A 49 18.04 -2.10 29.65
CA TRP A 49 17.03 -1.43 28.83
C TRP A 49 16.34 -0.34 29.63
N GLU A 50 16.24 0.86 29.04
CA GLU A 50 15.58 2.02 29.62
C GLU A 50 14.87 2.83 28.55
N THR A 51 13.97 3.74 28.94
CA THR A 51 13.45 4.75 28.02
C THR A 51 14.28 6.02 28.11
N ALA A 52 14.44 6.71 26.98
CA ALA A 52 15.23 7.94 26.89
C ALA A 52 14.58 8.99 25.98
N THR A 53 14.88 10.27 26.24
CA THR A 53 14.37 11.45 25.51
C THR A 53 15.46 12.17 24.73
N THR A 54 16.70 11.69 24.75
CA THR A 54 17.80 12.34 24.04
C THR A 54 17.56 12.25 22.55
N ALA A 55 17.66 13.35 21.81
CA ALA A 55 17.39 13.43 20.38
C ALA A 55 18.16 12.38 19.55
N ALA A 56 19.38 12.00 19.99
CA ALA A 56 20.15 10.95 19.33
C ALA A 56 19.50 9.56 19.41
N VAL A 57 18.70 9.27 20.43
CA VAL A 57 18.07 7.94 20.64
C VAL A 57 16.58 7.93 20.25
N VAL A 58 15.90 9.06 20.15
CA VAL A 58 14.49 9.10 19.78
C VAL A 58 14.32 8.72 18.31
N LEU A 59 13.42 7.77 18.01
CA LEU A 59 13.09 7.33 16.65
C LEU A 59 11.80 7.95 16.13
N ASN A 60 10.82 8.07 17.03
CA ASN A 60 9.54 8.70 16.74
C ASN A 60 9.02 9.37 18.03
N GLY A 61 8.21 10.42 17.91
CA GLY A 61 7.69 11.13 19.09
C GLY A 61 8.79 11.78 19.94
N THR A 62 8.77 11.51 21.25
CA THR A 62 9.67 12.13 22.23
C THR A 62 10.49 11.11 23.04
N LYS A 63 10.17 9.83 22.98
CA LYS A 63 10.83 8.76 23.74
C LYS A 63 11.02 7.52 22.89
N SER A 64 12.05 6.75 23.19
CA SER A 64 12.29 5.40 22.65
C SER A 64 12.93 4.53 23.71
N ALA A 65 12.85 3.21 23.58
CA ALA A 65 13.60 2.29 24.40
C ALA A 65 15.04 2.13 23.86
N VAL A 66 16.00 2.09 24.75
CA VAL A 66 17.43 2.00 24.40
C VAL A 66 18.18 1.11 25.37
N ILE A 67 19.15 0.38 24.84
CA ILE A 67 20.20 -0.31 25.60
C ILE A 67 21.56 0.14 25.09
N GLN A 68 22.46 0.41 25.97
CA GLN A 68 23.84 0.73 25.67
C GLN A 68 24.71 -0.48 25.90
N ARG A 69 25.61 -0.74 24.98
CA ARG A 69 26.68 -1.74 25.14
C ARG A 69 27.53 -1.43 26.37
N GLU A 70 28.06 -2.46 27.01
CA GLU A 70 29.01 -2.35 28.12
C GLU A 70 30.19 -3.27 27.92
N ASP A 71 31.35 -2.86 28.48
CA ASP A 71 32.55 -3.68 28.45
C ASP A 71 32.46 -4.76 29.51
N VAL A 72 32.67 -5.99 29.09
CA VAL A 72 32.69 -7.16 29.95
C VAL A 72 34.04 -7.90 29.84
N THR A 73 34.26 -8.87 30.69
CA THR A 73 35.52 -9.64 30.68
C THR A 73 35.68 -10.40 29.37
N ASP A 74 36.90 -10.42 28.82
CA ASP A 74 37.22 -11.14 27.60
C ASP A 74 36.68 -12.56 27.58
N GLY A 75 36.01 -12.92 26.48
CA GLY A 75 35.39 -14.22 26.29
C GLY A 75 34.03 -14.40 26.97
N THR A 76 33.49 -13.34 27.58
CA THR A 76 32.12 -13.32 28.12
C THR A 76 31.25 -12.38 27.32
N PHE A 77 29.94 -12.54 27.44
CA PHE A 77 28.95 -11.68 26.71
C PHE A 77 27.88 -11.22 27.69
N ALA A 78 27.62 -9.93 27.72
CA ALA A 78 26.41 -9.38 28.32
C ALA A 78 25.21 -9.72 27.43
N MET A 79 24.08 -10.08 28.04
CA MET A 79 22.83 -10.34 27.36
C MET A 79 21.70 -9.59 28.06
N ASP A 80 21.24 -8.53 27.43
CA ASP A 80 20.21 -7.65 27.97
C ASP A 80 18.86 -7.89 27.31
N TRP A 81 17.88 -8.26 28.11
CA TRP A 81 16.56 -8.64 27.70
C TRP A 81 15.56 -7.53 27.95
N LEU A 82 14.76 -7.17 26.92
CA LEU A 82 13.55 -6.37 27.04
C LEU A 82 12.37 -7.21 26.57
N VAL A 83 11.42 -7.48 27.45
CA VAL A 83 10.32 -8.40 27.19
C VAL A 83 8.99 -7.67 27.28
N SER A 84 8.14 -7.84 26.27
CA SER A 84 6.81 -7.28 26.21
C SER A 84 5.88 -7.83 27.28
N PRO A 85 4.78 -7.16 27.60
CA PRO A 85 3.62 -7.79 28.22
C PRO A 85 3.18 -9.04 27.45
N GLN A 86 2.42 -9.92 28.11
CA GLN A 86 1.78 -11.03 27.41
C GLN A 86 0.75 -10.48 26.40
N VAL A 87 0.81 -10.95 25.15
CA VAL A 87 -0.04 -10.49 24.06
C VAL A 87 -0.68 -11.67 23.35
N THR A 88 -1.87 -11.43 22.80
CA THR A 88 -2.57 -12.42 21.99
C THR A 88 -2.15 -12.29 20.53
N VAL A 89 -1.75 -13.39 19.92
CA VAL A 89 -1.40 -13.47 18.50
C VAL A 89 -2.64 -13.23 17.65
N PRO A 90 -2.66 -12.21 16.76
CA PRO A 90 -3.77 -12.00 15.84
C PRO A 90 -3.79 -13.05 14.72
N SER A 91 -4.84 -13.07 13.91
CA SER A 91 -4.82 -13.83 12.63
C SER A 91 -3.79 -13.20 11.68
N ASN A 92 -3.06 -14.06 10.94
CA ASN A 92 -1.98 -13.65 10.04
C ASN A 92 -1.02 -12.63 10.70
N PRO A 93 -0.31 -13.03 11.77
CA PRO A 93 0.40 -12.11 12.66
C PRO A 93 1.68 -11.55 12.04
N GLN A 94 1.89 -10.26 12.24
CA GLN A 94 3.09 -9.54 11.81
C GLN A 94 3.60 -8.67 12.96
N LEU A 95 4.88 -8.86 13.32
CA LEU A 95 5.59 -7.96 14.23
C LEU A 95 6.24 -6.84 13.43
N ARG A 96 6.02 -5.61 13.87
CA ARG A 96 6.60 -4.40 13.29
C ARG A 96 7.23 -3.57 14.39
N PHE A 97 8.42 -3.02 14.14
CA PHE A 97 9.06 -2.08 15.07
C PHE A 97 10.05 -1.19 14.32
N ARG A 98 10.23 0.02 14.81
CA ARG A 98 11.30 0.91 14.33
C ARG A 98 12.57 0.63 15.15
N THR A 99 13.71 0.71 14.47
CA THR A 99 14.99 0.43 15.10
C THR A 99 16.12 1.21 14.45
N LYS A 100 17.18 1.45 15.20
CA LYS A 100 18.50 1.83 14.71
C LYS A 100 19.60 1.38 15.67
N THR A 101 20.78 1.24 15.14
CA THR A 101 22.03 1.21 15.93
C THR A 101 22.61 2.61 16.02
N ILE A 102 23.25 2.92 17.16
CA ILE A 102 24.05 4.13 17.34
C ILE A 102 25.48 3.68 17.63
N GLY A 103 26.42 4.14 16.84
CA GLY A 103 27.83 3.79 16.91
C GLY A 103 28.43 3.75 15.51
N ALA A 104 29.73 3.60 15.40
CA ALA A 104 30.45 3.51 14.15
C ALA A 104 30.95 2.10 13.88
N GLY A 105 30.65 1.57 12.70
CA GLY A 105 31.16 0.28 12.24
C GLY A 105 30.49 -0.94 12.88
N ILE A 106 31.03 -2.12 12.56
CA ILE A 106 30.62 -3.41 13.11
C ILE A 106 31.42 -3.67 14.38
N GLN A 107 30.74 -3.85 15.50
CA GLN A 107 31.33 -4.05 16.80
C GLN A 107 31.08 -5.45 17.38
N GLY A 108 30.41 -6.34 16.62
CA GLY A 108 30.18 -7.75 17.00
C GLY A 108 28.95 -7.97 17.88
N GLY A 109 28.07 -6.99 18.04
CA GLY A 109 26.82 -7.18 18.77
C GLY A 109 25.81 -8.00 17.97
N THR A 110 24.97 -8.77 18.67
CA THR A 110 23.81 -9.44 18.06
C THR A 110 22.50 -8.91 18.64
N PHE A 111 21.49 -8.82 17.79
CA PHE A 111 20.17 -8.24 18.07
C PHE A 111 19.12 -9.29 17.77
N ASP A 112 18.75 -10.06 18.80
CA ASP A 112 17.82 -11.16 18.66
C ASP A 112 16.39 -10.73 18.97
N ILE A 113 15.46 -11.16 18.13
CA ILE A 113 14.02 -11.16 18.44
C ILE A 113 13.64 -12.58 18.82
N LYS A 114 13.13 -12.75 20.04
CA LYS A 114 12.77 -14.07 20.57
C LYS A 114 11.32 -14.09 21.03
N ILE A 115 10.70 -15.27 21.02
CA ILE A 115 9.31 -15.46 21.44
C ILE A 115 9.24 -16.60 22.47
N SER A 116 8.48 -16.36 23.55
CA SER A 116 8.07 -17.38 24.53
C SER A 116 6.56 -17.51 24.59
N LYS A 117 6.07 -18.74 24.77
CA LYS A 117 4.65 -19.04 25.07
C LYS A 117 4.43 -19.32 26.57
N LEU A 118 5.47 -19.34 27.38
CA LEU A 118 5.43 -19.85 28.74
C LEU A 118 5.74 -18.77 29.80
N SER A 119 6.86 -18.08 29.67
CA SER A 119 7.37 -17.17 30.68
C SER A 119 7.89 -15.87 30.07
N ALA A 120 7.78 -14.78 30.82
CA ALA A 120 8.42 -13.50 30.50
C ALA A 120 9.88 -13.40 30.94
N THR A 121 10.34 -14.28 31.83
CA THR A 121 11.62 -14.08 32.57
C THR A 121 12.58 -15.28 32.53
N ASN A 122 12.15 -16.43 32.02
CA ASN A 122 13.03 -17.58 31.89
C ASN A 122 13.60 -17.65 30.45
N PRO A 123 14.92 -17.38 30.25
CA PRO A 123 15.53 -17.39 28.91
C PRO A 123 15.37 -18.72 28.16
N ALA A 124 15.32 -19.85 28.88
CA ALA A 124 15.18 -21.19 28.28
C ALA A 124 13.83 -21.41 27.58
N ASP A 125 12.81 -20.60 27.90
CA ASP A 125 11.49 -20.71 27.30
C ASP A 125 11.36 -19.93 25.97
N PHE A 126 12.38 -19.14 25.63
CA PHE A 126 12.39 -18.32 24.44
C PHE A 126 13.03 -19.01 23.24
N THR A 127 12.37 -18.95 22.11
CA THR A 127 12.89 -19.39 20.81
C THR A 127 13.25 -18.18 19.98
N THR A 128 14.43 -18.16 19.35
CA THR A 128 14.83 -17.08 18.44
C THR A 128 13.94 -17.11 17.19
N LEU A 129 13.29 -16.00 16.91
CA LEU A 129 12.52 -15.76 15.70
C LEU A 129 13.41 -15.28 14.57
N VAL A 130 14.28 -14.31 14.87
CA VAL A 130 15.27 -13.76 13.95
C VAL A 130 16.44 -13.19 14.74
N SER A 131 17.63 -13.25 14.15
CA SER A 131 18.86 -12.67 14.68
C SER A 131 19.45 -11.71 13.64
N TYR A 132 19.88 -10.56 14.11
CA TYR A 132 20.56 -9.53 13.30
C TYR A 132 21.93 -9.25 13.90
N ASP A 133 22.84 -8.76 13.07
CA ASP A 133 24.05 -8.05 13.44
C ASP A 133 23.93 -6.56 13.07
N GLU A 134 24.94 -5.76 13.32
CA GLU A 134 24.92 -4.33 13.00
C GLU A 134 24.72 -4.05 11.50
N ALA A 135 25.16 -4.96 10.61
CA ALA A 135 25.05 -4.78 9.16
C ALA A 135 23.66 -5.13 8.62
N THR A 136 22.97 -6.05 9.32
CA THR A 136 21.66 -6.58 8.89
C THR A 136 20.48 -5.95 9.65
N LEU A 137 20.74 -5.40 10.85
CA LEU A 137 19.68 -4.69 11.60
C LEU A 137 19.28 -3.38 10.93
N THR A 138 20.24 -2.60 10.47
CA THR A 138 19.97 -1.39 9.68
C THR A 138 21.00 -1.26 8.56
N ALA A 139 20.54 -0.88 7.35
CA ALA A 139 21.42 -0.72 6.20
C ALA A 139 22.49 0.37 6.42
N THR A 140 22.17 1.34 7.26
CA THR A 140 23.08 2.45 7.62
C THR A 140 22.97 2.74 9.11
N ALA A 141 24.09 2.73 9.82
CA ALA A 141 24.14 3.10 11.22
C ALA A 141 23.57 4.52 11.44
N ASN A 142 22.93 4.73 12.58
CA ASN A 142 22.25 5.96 12.98
C ASN A 142 21.03 6.37 12.10
N VAL A 143 20.67 5.59 11.07
CA VAL A 143 19.47 5.82 10.25
C VAL A 143 18.36 4.89 10.74
N PRO A 144 17.21 5.42 11.17
CA PRO A 144 16.09 4.59 11.60
C PRO A 144 15.48 3.77 10.45
N GLU A 145 15.22 2.51 10.70
CA GLU A 145 14.48 1.62 9.79
C GLU A 145 13.28 0.99 10.50
N GLU A 146 12.29 0.57 9.74
CA GLU A 146 11.23 -0.31 10.22
C GLU A 146 11.58 -1.76 9.90
N LYS A 147 11.51 -2.64 10.88
CA LYS A 147 11.56 -4.09 10.68
C LYS A 147 10.15 -4.66 10.68
N VAL A 148 9.91 -5.53 9.71
CA VAL A 148 8.63 -6.19 9.48
C VAL A 148 8.88 -7.69 9.42
N ILE A 149 8.30 -8.44 10.38
CA ILE A 149 8.55 -9.87 10.55
C ILE A 149 7.20 -10.59 10.58
N ASP A 150 6.95 -11.44 9.59
CA ASP A 150 5.76 -12.30 9.58
C ASP A 150 5.97 -13.46 10.56
N LEU A 151 5.03 -13.69 11.47
CA LEU A 151 5.06 -14.84 12.36
C LEU A 151 4.37 -16.02 11.67
N SER A 152 4.96 -17.20 11.80
CA SER A 152 4.37 -18.45 11.29
C SER A 152 3.01 -18.73 11.97
N THR A 153 1.95 -18.78 11.20
CA THR A 153 0.61 -19.13 11.71
C THR A 153 0.51 -20.57 12.22
N THR A 154 1.40 -21.44 11.77
CA THR A 154 1.50 -22.83 12.24
C THR A 154 2.15 -22.88 13.62
N THR A 155 3.23 -22.12 13.82
CA THR A 155 3.96 -22.05 15.10
C THR A 155 3.22 -21.18 16.11
N TYR A 156 2.63 -20.08 15.66
CA TYR A 156 1.92 -19.10 16.49
C TYR A 156 0.49 -18.90 15.95
N PRO A 157 -0.42 -19.87 16.17
CA PRO A 157 -1.81 -19.74 15.74
C PRO A 157 -2.50 -18.53 16.39
N SER A 158 -3.48 -17.97 15.72
CA SER A 158 -4.32 -16.91 16.28
C SER A 158 -4.91 -17.33 17.65
N GLY A 159 -4.91 -16.41 18.60
CA GLY A 159 -5.35 -16.67 19.97
C GLY A 159 -4.26 -17.21 20.91
N THR A 160 -3.09 -17.59 20.40
CA THR A 160 -1.94 -17.99 21.25
C THR A 160 -1.48 -16.79 22.06
N LEU A 161 -1.18 -17.01 23.36
CA LEU A 161 -0.56 -16.00 24.20
C LEU A 161 0.97 -16.13 24.10
N ILE A 162 1.64 -15.01 23.85
CA ILE A 162 3.10 -14.96 23.71
C ILE A 162 3.70 -13.76 24.43
N TYR A 163 5.00 -13.86 24.71
CA TYR A 163 5.88 -12.76 25.07
C TYR A 163 6.89 -12.55 23.93
N ILE A 164 7.20 -11.31 23.62
CA ILE A 164 8.20 -10.95 22.60
C ILE A 164 9.38 -10.32 23.32
N ALA A 165 10.57 -10.84 23.07
CA ALA A 165 11.81 -10.33 23.66
C ALA A 165 12.71 -9.72 22.59
N PHE A 166 13.30 -8.58 22.93
CA PHE A 166 14.41 -7.94 22.24
C PHE A 166 15.65 -8.18 23.07
N VAL A 167 16.62 -8.94 22.54
CA VAL A 167 17.80 -9.38 23.30
C VAL A 167 19.04 -8.85 22.62
N TYR A 168 19.78 -8.01 23.33
CA TYR A 168 21.05 -7.48 22.88
C TYR A 168 22.19 -8.28 23.52
N THR A 169 23.02 -8.91 22.70
CA THR A 169 24.22 -9.63 23.14
C THR A 169 25.44 -8.86 22.69
N ASN A 170 26.35 -8.57 23.61
CA ASN A 170 27.54 -7.76 23.37
C ASN A 170 28.67 -8.08 24.33
N ASP A 171 29.90 -7.64 24.04
CA ASP A 171 31.09 -7.89 24.82
C ASP A 171 31.88 -6.62 25.18
N PHE A 172 32.09 -5.68 24.25
CA PHE A 172 32.78 -4.41 24.51
C PHE A 172 32.39 -3.34 23.51
N GLY A 173 32.63 -2.05 23.81
CA GLY A 173 32.43 -0.93 22.89
C GLY A 173 31.31 0.05 23.30
N GLU A 174 30.94 0.98 22.41
CA GLU A 174 30.07 2.10 22.75
C GLU A 174 28.75 2.08 21.97
N SER A 175 28.42 1.02 21.25
CA SER A 175 27.19 0.98 20.44
C SER A 175 25.92 0.91 21.33
N ARG A 176 24.81 1.33 20.75
CA ARG A 176 23.48 1.27 21.37
C ARG A 176 22.51 0.63 20.41
N TRP A 177 21.57 -0.09 20.94
CA TRP A 177 20.38 -0.51 20.22
C TRP A 177 19.19 0.30 20.68
N VAL A 178 18.44 0.85 19.72
CA VAL A 178 17.24 1.62 19.97
C VAL A 178 16.07 0.98 19.25
N ILE A 179 14.93 0.87 19.95
CA ILE A 179 13.68 0.39 19.40
C ILE A 179 12.53 1.32 19.77
N ASP A 180 11.51 1.33 18.90
CA ASP A 180 10.33 2.15 19.06
C ASP A 180 9.15 1.58 18.25
N ASN A 181 7.93 2.07 18.48
CA ASN A 181 6.73 1.72 17.71
C ASN A 181 6.58 0.19 17.53
N VAL A 182 6.68 -0.56 18.64
CA VAL A 182 6.56 -2.02 18.62
C VAL A 182 5.10 -2.42 18.49
N ASN A 183 4.76 -3.08 17.39
CA ASN A 183 3.40 -3.49 17.09
C ASN A 183 3.34 -4.97 16.72
N LEU A 184 2.46 -5.75 17.36
CA LEU A 184 2.05 -7.06 16.88
C LEU A 184 0.65 -6.93 16.30
N VAL A 185 0.53 -6.95 15.00
CA VAL A 185 -0.71 -6.66 14.29
C VAL A 185 -1.11 -7.79 13.35
N GLN A 186 -2.37 -7.80 12.96
CA GLN A 186 -2.81 -8.61 11.83
C GLN A 186 -2.27 -7.99 10.55
N LYS A 187 -1.51 -8.76 9.77
CA LYS A 187 -1.06 -8.37 8.44
C LYS A 187 -2.26 -8.10 7.54
N CYS A 188 -2.26 -6.97 6.89
CA CYS A 188 -3.29 -6.61 5.93
C CYS A 188 -3.20 -7.53 4.71
N SER A 189 -4.31 -8.16 4.34
CA SER A 189 -4.33 -9.07 3.18
C SER A 189 -4.17 -8.30 1.88
N THR A 190 -3.26 -8.75 1.02
CA THR A 190 -3.09 -8.17 -0.31
C THR A 190 -4.33 -8.42 -1.18
N PRO A 191 -4.67 -7.53 -2.12
CA PRO A 191 -5.65 -7.80 -3.15
C PRO A 191 -5.33 -9.10 -3.89
N ILE A 192 -6.35 -9.76 -4.43
CA ILE A 192 -6.24 -11.06 -5.09
C ILE A 192 -6.85 -11.04 -6.49
N GLY A 193 -6.69 -12.14 -7.23
CA GLY A 193 -7.30 -12.35 -8.55
C GLY A 193 -6.64 -11.52 -9.63
N PRO A 194 -7.21 -11.46 -10.82
CA PRO A 194 -6.66 -10.68 -11.90
C PRO A 194 -6.87 -9.18 -11.64
N LEU A 195 -5.84 -8.37 -11.94
CA LEU A 195 -6.02 -6.95 -12.16
C LEU A 195 -6.65 -6.77 -13.53
N LEU A 196 -7.76 -6.02 -13.60
CA LEU A 196 -8.48 -5.78 -14.85
C LEU A 196 -8.58 -4.28 -15.12
N THR A 197 -8.65 -3.95 -16.41
CA THR A 197 -8.91 -2.61 -16.90
C THR A 197 -10.08 -2.63 -17.86
N ALA A 198 -10.83 -1.57 -17.92
CA ALA A 198 -11.95 -1.38 -18.82
C ALA A 198 -12.24 0.12 -19.02
N LEU A 199 -13.09 0.45 -19.96
CA LEU A 199 -13.56 1.82 -20.22
C LEU A 199 -12.40 2.82 -20.35
N GLU A 200 -11.34 2.42 -21.05
CA GLU A 200 -10.20 3.28 -21.35
C GLU A 200 -10.67 4.44 -22.23
N SER A 201 -10.46 5.66 -21.72
CA SER A 201 -10.72 6.91 -22.45
C SER A 201 -9.39 7.63 -22.72
N THR A 202 -9.45 8.80 -23.34
CA THR A 202 -8.27 9.64 -23.56
C THR A 202 -7.62 10.16 -22.28
N SER A 203 -8.31 10.09 -21.14
CA SER A 203 -7.83 10.67 -19.87
C SER A 203 -8.17 9.85 -18.63
N SER A 204 -8.78 8.68 -18.79
CA SER A 204 -9.19 7.83 -17.68
C SER A 204 -9.22 6.35 -18.06
N ALA A 205 -9.20 5.48 -17.04
CA ALA A 205 -9.45 4.06 -17.19
C ALA A 205 -10.14 3.52 -15.93
N GLN A 206 -11.01 2.54 -16.09
CA GLN A 206 -11.57 1.79 -14.97
C GLN A 206 -10.62 0.67 -14.57
N LEU A 207 -10.23 0.65 -13.29
CA LEU A 207 -9.34 -0.34 -12.69
C LEU A 207 -10.12 -1.22 -11.73
N SER A 208 -9.88 -2.52 -11.74
CA SER A 208 -10.51 -3.44 -10.80
C SER A 208 -9.59 -4.58 -10.37
N TRP A 209 -9.88 -5.16 -9.22
CA TRP A 209 -9.10 -6.21 -8.56
C TRP A 209 -10.00 -7.10 -7.71
N GLY A 210 -9.50 -8.27 -7.31
CA GLY A 210 -10.21 -9.14 -6.37
C GLY A 210 -10.02 -8.66 -4.92
N ASN A 211 -11.11 -8.68 -4.15
CA ASN A 211 -11.08 -8.39 -2.72
C ASN A 211 -10.85 -9.70 -1.94
N PRO A 212 -9.83 -9.81 -1.08
CA PRO A 212 -9.60 -11.00 -0.26
C PRO A 212 -10.65 -11.23 0.84
N GLY A 213 -11.58 -10.28 0.99
CA GLY A 213 -12.63 -10.28 2.00
C GLY A 213 -12.32 -9.33 3.16
N GLY A 214 -13.34 -8.61 3.61
CA GLY A 214 -13.25 -7.66 4.73
C GLY A 214 -12.48 -6.36 4.46
N ILE A 215 -11.92 -6.18 3.27
CA ILE A 215 -11.23 -4.94 2.88
C ILE A 215 -12.24 -3.98 2.26
N THR A 216 -12.23 -2.76 2.74
CA THR A 216 -13.13 -1.68 2.29
C THR A 216 -12.38 -0.46 1.76
N GLN A 217 -11.06 -0.46 1.83
CA GLN A 217 -10.24 0.67 1.44
C GLN A 217 -8.95 0.22 0.76
N TRP A 218 -8.53 0.95 -0.26
CA TRP A 218 -7.34 0.64 -1.05
C TRP A 218 -6.54 1.90 -1.39
N ASP A 219 -5.24 1.70 -1.63
CA ASP A 219 -4.40 2.67 -2.32
C ASP A 219 -4.04 2.12 -3.71
N ILE A 220 -3.98 3.01 -4.69
CA ILE A 220 -3.66 2.68 -6.07
C ILE A 220 -2.53 3.59 -6.54
N GLN A 221 -1.59 3.02 -7.26
CA GLN A 221 -0.57 3.78 -7.98
C GLN A 221 -0.69 3.50 -9.48
N VAL A 222 -0.64 4.56 -10.27
CA VAL A 222 -0.61 4.53 -11.72
C VAL A 222 0.58 5.34 -12.21
N CYS A 223 1.39 4.78 -13.10
CA CYS A 223 2.48 5.54 -13.73
C CYS A 223 2.66 5.11 -15.18
N PRO A 224 3.30 5.94 -16.04
CA PRO A 224 3.72 5.51 -17.37
C PRO A 224 4.52 4.21 -17.30
N PHE A 225 4.32 3.33 -18.27
CA PHE A 225 4.88 1.97 -18.23
C PHE A 225 6.41 1.94 -18.10
N ALA A 226 7.09 2.89 -18.71
CA ALA A 226 8.56 2.99 -18.68
C ALA A 226 9.09 3.46 -17.31
N ASP A 227 8.26 4.12 -16.49
CA ASP A 227 8.66 4.73 -15.23
C ASP A 227 8.56 3.74 -14.06
N THR A 228 9.12 4.11 -12.91
CA THR A 228 9.05 3.33 -11.67
C THR A 228 7.98 3.89 -10.76
N PHE A 229 7.26 2.99 -10.06
CA PHE A 229 6.32 3.41 -9.01
C PHE A 229 7.04 4.19 -7.91
N GLY A 230 6.36 5.21 -7.36
CA GLY A 230 6.92 6.11 -6.36
C GLY A 230 7.75 7.26 -6.93
N GLY A 231 8.01 7.29 -8.24
CA GLY A 231 8.64 8.42 -8.93
C GLY A 231 7.69 9.62 -9.09
N THR A 232 8.22 10.73 -9.61
CA THR A 232 7.47 11.99 -9.79
C THR A 232 6.31 11.90 -10.78
N SER A 233 6.33 10.93 -11.69
CA SER A 233 5.27 10.64 -12.67
C SER A 233 4.17 9.72 -12.10
N THR A 234 4.32 9.21 -10.86
CA THR A 234 3.34 8.34 -10.24
C THR A 234 2.15 9.12 -9.74
N ILE A 235 0.96 8.78 -10.24
CA ILE A 235 -0.31 9.28 -9.72
C ILE A 235 -0.72 8.36 -8.57
N ASN A 236 -0.93 8.93 -7.39
CA ASN A 236 -1.33 8.21 -6.20
C ASN A 236 -2.80 8.50 -5.88
N TYR A 237 -3.61 7.44 -5.81
CA TYR A 237 -4.98 7.48 -5.31
C TYR A 237 -5.00 6.78 -3.97
N THR A 238 -5.19 7.52 -2.89
CA THR A 238 -5.17 7.01 -1.52
C THR A 238 -6.58 6.97 -0.92
N GLY A 239 -6.85 5.96 -0.10
CA GLY A 239 -8.13 5.87 0.59
C GLY A 239 -9.32 5.57 -0.32
N VAL A 240 -9.11 4.88 -1.41
CA VAL A 240 -10.15 4.51 -2.39
C VAL A 240 -11.15 3.55 -1.74
N LEU A 241 -12.45 3.84 -1.83
CA LEU A 241 -13.52 3.06 -1.22
C LEU A 241 -14.33 2.24 -2.22
N THR A 242 -14.07 2.40 -3.53
CA THR A 242 -14.81 1.73 -4.60
C THR A 242 -13.94 0.78 -5.39
N ASN A 243 -14.49 -0.35 -5.74
CA ASN A 243 -13.92 -1.32 -6.67
C ASN A 243 -15.06 -1.86 -7.54
N PRO A 244 -15.10 -1.55 -8.85
CA PRO A 244 -14.09 -0.85 -9.65
C PRO A 244 -13.87 0.62 -9.29
N PHE A 245 -12.70 1.15 -9.65
CA PHE A 245 -12.29 2.54 -9.47
C PHE A 245 -11.95 3.18 -10.83
N ILE A 246 -12.32 4.45 -11.04
CA ILE A 246 -11.98 5.19 -12.26
C ILE A 246 -10.76 6.07 -11.96
N ALA A 247 -9.62 5.68 -12.51
CA ALA A 247 -8.41 6.50 -12.51
C ALA A 247 -8.56 7.62 -13.56
N THR A 248 -8.30 8.86 -13.17
CA THR A 248 -8.43 10.06 -14.01
C THR A 248 -7.12 10.84 -14.05
N GLY A 249 -7.03 11.86 -14.92
CA GLY A 249 -5.83 12.68 -15.06
C GLY A 249 -4.72 12.02 -15.88
N LEU A 250 -5.08 11.01 -16.66
CA LEU A 250 -4.16 10.31 -17.55
C LEU A 250 -3.97 11.09 -18.85
N GLN A 251 -2.87 10.86 -19.54
CA GLN A 251 -2.62 11.39 -20.88
C GLN A 251 -3.13 10.41 -21.94
N SER A 252 -3.61 10.95 -23.06
CA SER A 252 -4.10 10.13 -24.18
C SER A 252 -2.96 9.34 -24.83
N ASN A 253 -3.32 8.23 -25.46
CA ASN A 253 -2.41 7.36 -26.22
C ASN A 253 -1.14 6.99 -25.43
N THR A 254 -1.29 6.77 -24.14
CA THR A 254 -0.14 6.52 -23.26
C THR A 254 -0.29 5.15 -22.61
N LEU A 255 0.77 4.35 -22.69
CA LEU A 255 0.85 3.06 -22.02
C LEU A 255 1.18 3.31 -20.53
N TYR A 256 0.29 2.87 -19.66
CA TYR A 256 0.40 2.93 -18.20
C TYR A 256 0.54 1.54 -17.58
N LYS A 257 0.95 1.52 -16.34
CA LYS A 257 0.81 0.37 -15.44
C LYS A 257 0.26 0.82 -14.11
N PHE A 258 -0.48 -0.08 -13.44
CA PHE A 258 -0.99 0.19 -12.09
C PHE A 258 -0.74 -0.96 -11.14
N GLN A 259 -0.70 -0.63 -9.87
CA GLN A 259 -0.69 -1.56 -8.75
C GLN A 259 -1.64 -1.08 -7.67
N VAL A 260 -2.11 -2.00 -6.84
CA VAL A 260 -3.08 -1.72 -5.77
C VAL A 260 -2.65 -2.42 -4.48
N ARG A 261 -2.94 -1.80 -3.35
CA ARG A 261 -2.79 -2.43 -2.03
C ARG A 261 -4.01 -2.20 -1.16
N SER A 262 -4.26 -3.12 -0.26
CA SER A 262 -5.30 -2.98 0.76
C SER A 262 -4.85 -2.03 1.87
N VAL A 263 -5.80 -1.26 2.41
CA VAL A 263 -5.61 -0.42 3.61
C VAL A 263 -6.49 -0.96 4.71
N CYS A 264 -5.87 -1.44 5.79
CA CYS A 264 -6.57 -2.01 6.91
C CYS A 264 -6.76 -1.01 8.05
N SER A 265 -7.73 -1.26 8.92
CA SER A 265 -8.09 -0.38 10.04
C SER A 265 -6.99 -0.21 11.10
N ASN A 266 -5.99 -1.10 11.09
CA ASN A 266 -4.83 -1.01 11.98
C ASN A 266 -3.76 0.01 11.53
N GLY A 267 -4.00 0.72 10.42
CA GLY A 267 -3.07 1.72 9.88
C GLY A 267 -1.90 1.17 9.06
N PHE A 268 -1.75 -0.15 8.95
CA PHE A 268 -0.70 -0.79 8.16
C PHE A 268 -1.28 -1.33 6.85
N PRO A 269 -0.85 -0.81 5.69
CA PRO A 269 -1.30 -1.33 4.40
C PRO A 269 -0.65 -2.68 4.09
N SER A 270 -1.25 -3.40 3.13
CA SER A 270 -0.65 -4.61 2.57
C SER A 270 0.53 -4.28 1.65
N GLU A 271 1.24 -5.32 1.23
CA GLU A 271 2.12 -5.23 0.08
C GLU A 271 1.32 -4.84 -1.17
N TRP A 272 2.03 -4.25 -2.14
CA TRP A 272 1.46 -3.92 -3.43
C TRP A 272 1.19 -5.18 -4.26
N PHE A 273 0.03 -5.22 -4.90
CA PHE A 273 -0.38 -6.27 -5.83
C PHE A 273 -0.39 -5.73 -7.27
N GLY A 274 0.33 -6.39 -8.16
CA GLY A 274 0.51 -5.94 -9.54
C GLY A 274 1.97 -6.05 -9.99
N PRO A 275 2.36 -5.41 -11.09
CA PRO A 275 1.58 -4.46 -11.89
C PRO A 275 0.72 -5.09 -12.99
N ARG A 276 -0.25 -4.32 -13.48
CA ARG A 276 -1.00 -4.56 -14.72
C ARG A 276 -0.84 -3.35 -15.63
N SER A 277 -0.54 -3.58 -16.91
CA SER A 277 -0.48 -2.54 -17.93
C SER A 277 -1.81 -2.33 -18.64
N PHE A 278 -2.04 -1.12 -19.11
CA PHE A 278 -3.15 -0.71 -19.95
C PHE A 278 -2.75 0.51 -20.77
N GLN A 279 -3.48 0.79 -21.85
CA GLN A 279 -3.26 1.97 -22.69
C GLN A 279 -4.52 2.83 -22.70
N THR A 280 -4.34 4.12 -22.54
CA THR A 280 -5.42 5.10 -22.75
C THR A 280 -5.72 5.26 -24.23
N ALA A 281 -6.98 5.55 -24.56
CA ALA A 281 -7.41 5.79 -25.93
C ALA A 281 -6.71 7.01 -26.53
N SER A 282 -6.52 6.98 -27.84
CA SER A 282 -6.09 8.15 -28.61
C SER A 282 -7.25 9.14 -28.79
N PHE A 283 -6.95 10.43 -28.97
CA PHE A 283 -7.96 11.35 -29.48
C PHE A 283 -8.44 10.86 -30.85
N GLY A 284 -9.73 10.80 -31.02
CA GLY A 284 -10.36 10.27 -32.24
C GLY A 284 -10.79 8.80 -32.15
N ASP A 285 -10.26 8.00 -31.20
CA ASP A 285 -10.65 6.60 -31.04
C ASP A 285 -12.11 6.42 -30.62
N THR A 286 -12.65 7.37 -29.90
CA THR A 286 -14.04 7.31 -29.41
C THR A 286 -14.72 8.64 -29.58
N CYS A 287 -16.05 8.62 -29.70
CA CYS A 287 -16.83 9.84 -29.74
C CYS A 287 -16.73 10.68 -28.46
N ALA A 288 -16.42 10.10 -27.34
CA ALA A 288 -16.22 10.81 -26.07
C ALA A 288 -14.86 11.57 -26.02
N GLY A 289 -13.92 11.19 -26.88
CA GLY A 289 -12.61 11.83 -27.01
C GLY A 289 -12.29 12.21 -28.44
N PRO A 290 -13.11 13.03 -29.12
CA PRO A 290 -12.94 13.36 -30.55
C PRO A 290 -11.74 14.27 -30.75
N ILE A 291 -11.21 14.27 -31.97
CA ILE A 291 -10.32 15.33 -32.46
C ILE A 291 -11.13 16.60 -32.63
N VAL A 292 -10.80 17.64 -31.88
CA VAL A 292 -11.57 18.89 -31.92
C VAL A 292 -11.11 19.77 -33.08
N VAL A 293 -12.03 20.07 -34.02
CA VAL A 293 -11.83 21.06 -35.08
C VAL A 293 -12.20 22.45 -34.57
N GLY A 294 -11.19 23.23 -34.14
CA GLY A 294 -11.40 24.53 -33.50
C GLY A 294 -11.63 25.69 -34.50
N THR A 295 -11.07 25.60 -35.71
CA THR A 295 -11.14 26.67 -36.73
C THR A 295 -11.32 26.11 -38.13
N LEU A 296 -12.01 26.87 -38.98
CA LEU A 296 -12.18 26.59 -40.41
C LEU A 296 -11.41 27.62 -41.27
N PRO A 297 -10.86 27.21 -42.43
CA PRO A 297 -10.83 25.85 -42.95
C PRO A 297 -9.93 24.92 -42.16
N TYR A 298 -10.32 23.67 -41.99
CA TYR A 298 -9.51 22.60 -41.38
C TYR A 298 -9.18 21.58 -42.47
N GLN A 299 -7.92 21.13 -42.45
CA GLN A 299 -7.44 20.08 -43.35
C GLN A 299 -6.51 19.16 -42.58
N THR A 300 -6.66 17.86 -42.74
CA THR A 300 -5.79 16.86 -42.19
C THR A 300 -5.62 15.69 -43.12
N VAL A 301 -4.53 14.95 -42.97
CA VAL A 301 -4.32 13.63 -43.58
C VAL A 301 -4.20 12.63 -42.43
N ASP A 302 -5.04 11.63 -42.44
CA ASP A 302 -5.15 10.67 -41.39
C ASP A 302 -5.35 9.25 -41.93
N ASN A 303 -5.18 8.25 -41.06
CA ASN A 303 -5.35 6.85 -41.39
C ASN A 303 -6.20 6.18 -40.31
N THR A 304 -7.37 5.69 -40.64
CA THR A 304 -8.24 4.97 -39.70
C THR A 304 -7.57 3.76 -39.07
N GLY A 305 -6.58 3.16 -39.72
CA GLY A 305 -5.76 2.09 -39.13
C GLY A 305 -4.97 2.47 -37.87
N ASN A 306 -4.88 3.77 -37.53
CA ASN A 306 -4.28 4.26 -36.28
C ASN A 306 -5.27 4.30 -35.11
N TYR A 307 -6.55 3.99 -35.35
CA TYR A 307 -7.65 4.08 -34.40
C TYR A 307 -8.28 2.72 -34.17
N LEU A 308 -9.16 2.67 -33.18
CA LEU A 308 -9.87 1.45 -32.80
C LEU A 308 -11.17 1.29 -33.62
N ASP A 309 -11.62 0.06 -33.74
CA ASP A 309 -12.98 -0.29 -34.18
C ASP A 309 -13.91 -0.19 -32.96
N SER A 310 -14.40 1.02 -32.71
CA SER A 310 -15.05 1.36 -31.44
C SER A 310 -16.55 1.62 -31.56
N ASN A 311 -17.10 1.71 -32.78
CA ASN A 311 -18.48 2.17 -32.95
C ASN A 311 -19.21 1.56 -34.14
N ASP A 312 -19.66 0.34 -34.00
CA ASP A 312 -20.54 -0.37 -34.94
C ASP A 312 -22.01 -0.01 -34.72
N VAL A 313 -22.52 1.05 -35.37
CA VAL A 313 -23.91 1.44 -35.26
C VAL A 313 -24.73 0.82 -36.38
N ALA A 314 -25.77 0.07 -35.98
CA ALA A 314 -26.66 -0.56 -36.92
C ALA A 314 -27.63 0.46 -37.64
N GLN A 315 -28.08 0.10 -38.82
CA GLN A 315 -29.16 0.84 -39.54
C GLN A 315 -30.41 1.01 -38.65
N PRO A 316 -31.14 2.14 -38.75
CA PRO A 316 -30.92 3.32 -39.62
C PRO A 316 -29.96 4.37 -39.04
N LEU A 317 -29.39 4.14 -37.86
CA LEU A 317 -28.51 5.09 -37.18
C LEU A 317 -27.15 5.25 -37.88
N ALA A 318 -26.80 4.33 -38.77
CA ALA A 318 -25.59 4.39 -39.60
C ALA A 318 -25.64 5.38 -40.77
N CYS A 319 -26.56 6.33 -40.81
CA CYS A 319 -26.69 7.36 -41.85
C CYS A 319 -26.77 6.86 -43.30
N SER A 320 -27.09 5.61 -43.50
CA SER A 320 -27.14 5.02 -44.85
C SER A 320 -28.53 4.52 -45.18
N ALA A 321 -29.04 4.86 -46.35
CA ALA A 321 -30.27 4.32 -46.90
C ALA A 321 -30.07 2.95 -47.53
N THR A 322 -28.82 2.46 -47.62
CA THR A 322 -28.45 1.16 -48.22
C THR A 322 -28.21 0.12 -47.16
N ALA A 323 -28.31 -1.15 -47.52
CA ALA A 323 -28.03 -2.27 -46.63
C ALA A 323 -26.51 -2.45 -46.27
N ILE A 324 -25.65 -1.56 -46.79
CA ILE A 324 -24.22 -1.64 -46.57
C ILE A 324 -23.87 -0.88 -45.28
N ASN A 325 -23.37 -1.57 -44.31
CA ASN A 325 -22.84 -0.95 -43.08
C ASN A 325 -21.34 -0.62 -43.27
N TYR A 326 -21.04 0.65 -43.42
CA TYR A 326 -19.64 1.13 -43.56
C TYR A 326 -18.98 1.43 -42.22
N MET A 327 -19.62 1.12 -41.09
CA MET A 327 -19.11 1.37 -39.76
C MET A 327 -18.52 0.11 -39.13
N GLN A 328 -18.22 -0.93 -39.91
CA GLN A 328 -17.55 -2.14 -39.46
C GLN A 328 -16.05 -2.06 -39.74
N GLY A 329 -15.39 -1.18 -39.13
CA GLY A 329 -13.96 -0.98 -39.28
C GLY A 329 -13.49 0.17 -38.42
N ASN A 330 -12.20 0.39 -38.39
CA ASN A 330 -11.64 1.42 -37.52
C ASN A 330 -12.24 2.80 -37.76
N ASP A 331 -12.73 3.41 -36.70
CA ASP A 331 -13.41 4.71 -36.71
C ASP A 331 -12.48 5.82 -36.24
N VAL A 332 -12.61 7.01 -36.82
CA VAL A 332 -12.01 8.23 -36.28
C VAL A 332 -13.07 9.29 -36.09
N PHE A 333 -13.12 9.86 -34.89
CA PHE A 333 -14.10 10.87 -34.52
C PHE A 333 -13.51 12.27 -34.55
N TYR A 334 -14.16 13.16 -35.26
CA TYR A 334 -13.92 14.60 -35.24
C TYR A 334 -15.14 15.31 -34.64
N SER A 335 -14.93 16.36 -33.87
CA SER A 335 -15.98 17.23 -33.39
C SER A 335 -15.78 18.66 -33.87
N PHE A 336 -16.86 19.30 -34.24
CA PHE A 336 -16.91 20.71 -34.62
C PHE A 336 -18.14 21.38 -34.02
N THR A 337 -17.94 22.50 -33.33
CA THR A 337 -19.05 23.34 -32.83
C THR A 337 -19.09 24.61 -33.63
N PRO A 338 -20.13 24.80 -34.52
CA PRO A 338 -20.22 26.01 -35.29
C PRO A 338 -20.54 27.23 -34.42
N THR A 339 -19.87 28.34 -34.68
CA THR A 339 -20.08 29.62 -34.00
C THR A 339 -21.07 30.54 -34.78
N PHE A 340 -21.55 30.09 -35.90
CA PHE A 340 -22.47 30.82 -36.75
C PHE A 340 -23.47 29.88 -37.46
N THR A 341 -24.58 30.40 -37.96
CA THR A 341 -25.53 29.65 -38.78
C THR A 341 -25.08 29.71 -40.25
N GLY A 342 -24.90 28.56 -40.88
CA GLY A 342 -24.44 28.47 -42.26
C GLY A 342 -24.25 27.03 -42.72
N ASN A 343 -23.73 26.88 -43.93
CA ASN A 343 -23.39 25.57 -44.50
C ASN A 343 -21.92 25.29 -44.31
N ILE A 344 -21.62 24.04 -44.00
CA ILE A 344 -20.26 23.50 -43.91
C ILE A 344 -20.12 22.46 -45.02
N ALA A 345 -19.03 22.57 -45.79
CA ALA A 345 -18.64 21.53 -46.75
C ALA A 345 -17.61 20.62 -46.10
N ILE A 346 -17.88 19.33 -46.10
CA ILE A 346 -16.94 18.29 -45.59
C ILE A 346 -16.57 17.41 -46.78
N ASN A 347 -15.29 17.31 -47.09
CA ASN A 347 -14.78 16.51 -48.18
C ASN A 347 -13.83 15.44 -47.66
N LEU A 348 -14.07 14.20 -48.05
CA LEU A 348 -13.17 13.08 -47.87
C LEU A 348 -12.55 12.71 -49.21
N SER A 349 -11.22 12.65 -49.24
CA SER A 349 -10.49 12.22 -50.45
C SER A 349 -9.72 10.94 -50.11
N PRO A 350 -10.38 9.77 -50.08
CA PRO A 350 -9.74 8.54 -49.69
C PRO A 350 -8.71 8.09 -50.71
N THR A 351 -7.57 7.60 -50.25
CA THR A 351 -6.54 6.94 -51.09
C THR A 351 -6.80 5.45 -51.25
N THR A 352 -7.74 4.90 -50.47
CA THR A 352 -8.17 3.50 -50.49
C THR A 352 -9.67 3.40 -50.72
N VAL A 353 -10.13 2.25 -51.20
CA VAL A 353 -11.55 1.96 -51.33
C VAL A 353 -12.20 1.70 -49.98
N SER A 354 -13.51 2.00 -49.87
CA SER A 354 -14.35 1.70 -48.70
C SER A 354 -14.14 2.60 -47.47
N SER A 355 -13.96 3.91 -47.69
CA SER A 355 -14.02 4.93 -46.63
C SER A 355 -15.33 5.72 -46.76
N SER A 356 -15.92 6.12 -45.64
CA SER A 356 -17.12 6.93 -45.56
C SER A 356 -17.03 8.02 -44.50
N ILE A 357 -17.82 9.10 -44.66
CA ILE A 357 -18.06 10.12 -43.63
C ILE A 357 -19.50 10.02 -43.18
N HIS A 358 -19.69 10.03 -41.88
CA HIS A 358 -21.00 10.10 -41.25
C HIS A 358 -21.02 11.32 -40.32
N VAL A 359 -22.06 12.15 -40.43
CA VAL A 359 -22.19 13.37 -39.63
C VAL A 359 -23.37 13.22 -38.67
N TYR A 360 -23.11 13.40 -37.39
CA TYR A 360 -24.11 13.27 -36.33
C TYR A 360 -24.20 14.56 -35.52
N ASN A 361 -25.40 14.86 -35.00
CA ASN A 361 -25.61 15.96 -34.07
C ASN A 361 -25.06 15.70 -32.66
N VAL A 362 -24.95 14.42 -32.26
CA VAL A 362 -24.36 13.91 -31.03
C VAL A 362 -23.69 12.56 -31.33
N CYS A 363 -23.03 11.96 -30.36
CA CYS A 363 -22.38 10.67 -30.57
C CYS A 363 -23.33 9.60 -31.13
N PRO A 364 -22.92 8.85 -32.15
CA PRO A 364 -23.71 7.77 -32.71
C PRO A 364 -24.11 6.76 -31.61
N GLY A 365 -25.36 6.26 -31.70
CA GLY A 365 -25.91 5.36 -30.70
C GLY A 365 -26.40 6.00 -29.40
N SER A 366 -26.12 7.28 -29.18
CA SER A 366 -26.69 8.03 -28.06
C SER A 366 -28.15 8.36 -28.24
N PRO A 367 -28.96 8.53 -27.17
CA PRO A 367 -30.34 9.02 -27.29
C PRO A 367 -30.39 10.37 -28.01
N GLY A 368 -31.21 10.45 -29.07
CA GLY A 368 -31.36 11.67 -29.89
C GLY A 368 -30.28 11.84 -30.97
N ALA A 369 -29.43 10.86 -31.20
CA ALA A 369 -28.52 10.87 -32.33
C ALA A 369 -29.32 10.87 -33.64
N THR A 370 -29.05 11.86 -34.45
CA THR A 370 -29.57 11.98 -35.83
C THR A 370 -28.42 12.22 -36.77
N CYS A 371 -28.52 11.60 -37.91
CA CYS A 371 -27.55 11.73 -38.98
C CYS A 371 -28.04 12.71 -40.05
#